data_43c45d63fc99b71974cb08daa0b5f345
#
_entry.id   43c45d63fc99b71974cb08daa0b5f345
#
_cell.length_a   1.000
_cell.length_b   1.000
_cell.length_c   1.000
_cell.angle_alpha   90.00
_cell.angle_beta   90.00
_cell.angle_gamma   90.00
#
_symmetry.space_group_name_H-M   'P 1'
#
loop_
_entity.id
_entity.type
_entity.pdbx_description
1 polymer ?
#
loop_
_entity_poly.entity_id
_entity_poly.type
_entity_poly.pdbx_seq_one_letter_code
_entity_poly.pdbx_strand_id
1 'polypeptide(L)'
;IAIDNGFQTCIMAPTEILAEQHLQTIKGFLKGMNLRAELLTGIVKGKRRQEILDSLASGSIDILVGTHAIIEDNVMFHRLGLAVIDEQHRFGVAQRARLWTKSEKPPHVLVMTATPIPRTLAMTIYGDLDVSVIDELPPGRKPIQTIHKYDDQMTSLYGGIRNQINAGRQAYIVFPLIKESEKSDLKNLETGFESLKEIFPEFSLSKVHGKMKPKEKEEEMQRFVSGETQILVSTTVIEVGVNVPNASVMVILDAQ
;
A
#
# COMPACT_ATOMS: atom_id res chain seq x y z
N ILE A 1 19.82 2.50 14.78
CA ILE A 1 21.11 3.08 14.38
C ILE A 1 20.95 4.59 14.13
N ALA A 2 20.13 5.06 13.15
CA ALA A 2 20.02 6.50 12.88
C ALA A 2 19.58 7.30 14.12
N ILE A 3 18.52 6.84 14.78
CA ILE A 3 17.97 7.48 15.99
C ILE A 3 18.97 7.45 17.16
N ASP A 4 19.67 6.35 17.38
CA ASP A 4 20.67 6.23 18.42
C ASP A 4 21.85 7.20 18.24
N ASN A 5 22.04 7.67 17.00
CA ASN A 5 23.01 8.69 16.64
C ASN A 5 22.41 10.11 16.60
N GLY A 6 21.20 10.31 17.12
CA GLY A 6 20.54 11.60 17.22
C GLY A 6 19.99 12.14 15.90
N PHE A 7 19.69 11.26 14.94
CA PHE A 7 19.06 11.63 13.68
C PHE A 7 17.60 11.18 13.65
N GLN A 8 16.78 11.91 12.92
CA GLN A 8 15.42 11.55 12.59
C GLN A 8 15.37 10.62 11.38
N THR A 9 14.31 9.85 11.28
CA THR A 9 14.04 8.95 10.15
C THR A 9 12.69 9.29 9.53
N CYS A 10 12.57 9.19 8.20
CA CYS A 10 11.26 9.20 7.55
C CYS A 10 11.02 7.93 6.75
N ILE A 11 9.74 7.54 6.65
CA ILE A 11 9.27 6.41 5.86
C ILE A 11 8.15 6.90 4.96
N MET A 12 8.37 6.81 3.66
CA MET A 12 7.40 7.21 2.65
C MET A 12 6.72 5.99 2.06
N ALA A 13 5.39 6.00 2.08
CA ALA A 13 4.55 5.02 1.45
C ALA A 13 3.70 5.65 0.33
N PRO A 14 3.32 4.91 -0.72
CA PRO A 14 2.55 5.45 -1.85
C PRO A 14 1.12 5.83 -1.48
N THR A 15 0.54 5.22 -0.45
CA THR A 15 -0.85 5.43 -0.04
C THR A 15 -0.97 5.67 1.46
N GLU A 16 -2.09 6.27 1.88
CA GLU A 16 -2.39 6.54 3.28
C GLU A 16 -2.53 5.24 4.07
N ILE A 17 -3.21 4.23 3.50
CA ILE A 17 -3.39 2.91 4.13
C ILE A 17 -2.04 2.25 4.42
N LEU A 18 -1.12 2.28 3.46
CA LEU A 18 0.23 1.74 3.65
C LEU A 18 1.02 2.52 4.69
N ALA A 19 0.92 3.84 4.68
CA ALA A 19 1.57 4.68 5.69
C ALA A 19 1.05 4.35 7.10
N GLU A 20 -0.26 4.16 7.27
CA GLU A 20 -0.85 3.73 8.54
C GLU A 20 -0.37 2.35 8.97
N GLN A 21 -0.32 1.38 8.05
CA GLN A 21 0.19 0.03 8.34
C GLN A 21 1.65 0.06 8.77
N HIS A 22 2.49 0.83 8.09
CA HIS A 22 3.89 1.03 8.51
C HIS A 22 3.97 1.66 9.89
N LEU A 23 3.18 2.71 10.17
CA LEU A 23 3.16 3.34 11.48
C LEU A 23 2.77 2.35 12.59
N GLN A 24 1.72 1.53 12.38
CA GLN A 24 1.30 0.53 13.36
C GLN A 24 2.38 -0.51 13.63
N THR A 25 3.03 -1.00 12.57
CA THR A 25 4.14 -1.94 12.67
C THR A 25 5.30 -1.34 13.48
N ILE A 26 5.69 -0.10 13.16
CA ILE A 26 6.76 0.62 13.85
C ILE A 26 6.39 0.84 15.31
N LYS A 27 5.18 1.32 15.61
CA LYS A 27 4.71 1.47 17.00
C LYS A 27 4.76 0.17 17.77
N GLY A 28 4.52 -0.97 17.10
CA GLY A 28 4.70 -2.30 17.68
C GLY A 28 6.14 -2.56 18.12
N PHE A 29 7.11 -2.21 17.27
CA PHE A 29 8.55 -2.36 17.59
C PHE A 29 9.04 -1.37 18.65
N LEU A 30 8.44 -0.19 18.71
CA LEU A 30 8.83 0.86 19.66
C LEU A 30 8.24 0.67 21.08
N LYS A 31 7.44 -0.37 21.31
CA LYS A 31 6.87 -0.63 22.63
C LYS A 31 7.98 -0.75 23.70
N GLY A 32 7.89 0.09 24.73
CA GLY A 32 8.88 0.15 25.80
C GLY A 32 10.10 1.03 25.51
N MET A 33 10.18 1.66 24.32
CA MET A 33 11.20 2.65 23.99
C MET A 33 10.63 4.06 24.14
N ASN A 34 11.45 5.01 24.57
CA ASN A 34 11.05 6.42 24.65
C ASN A 34 11.27 7.12 23.30
N LEU A 35 10.62 6.59 22.24
CA LEU A 35 10.70 7.09 20.88
C LEU A 35 9.31 7.43 20.34
N ARG A 36 9.23 8.51 19.57
CA ARG A 36 7.97 9.02 19.06
C ARG A 36 7.88 8.87 17.54
N ALA A 37 6.85 8.12 17.09
CA ALA A 37 6.51 7.98 15.68
C ALA A 37 5.15 8.63 15.38
N GLU A 38 5.07 9.42 14.30
CA GLU A 38 3.87 10.16 13.88
C GLU A 38 3.56 9.94 12.41
N LEU A 39 2.28 10.15 12.05
CA LEU A 39 1.77 10.04 10.69
C LEU A 39 1.57 11.42 10.06
N LEU A 40 2.06 11.60 8.82
CA LEU A 40 1.81 12.79 8.02
C LEU A 40 1.34 12.42 6.62
N THR A 41 0.03 12.58 6.38
CA THR A 41 -0.61 12.33 5.09
C THR A 41 -1.46 13.51 4.65
N GLY A 42 -2.09 13.43 3.48
CA GLY A 42 -2.94 14.48 2.93
C GLY A 42 -4.20 14.75 3.75
N ILE A 43 -4.68 13.79 4.53
CA ILE A 43 -5.86 13.95 5.41
C ILE A 43 -5.54 14.70 6.70
N VAL A 44 -4.29 14.71 7.14
CA VAL A 44 -3.87 15.43 8.35
C VAL A 44 -3.83 16.93 8.06
N LYS A 45 -4.75 17.68 8.65
CA LYS A 45 -4.96 19.12 8.40
C LYS A 45 -5.04 19.94 9.67
N GLY A 46 -5.04 21.25 9.49
CA GLY A 46 -5.29 22.23 10.55
C GLY A 46 -4.29 22.14 11.70
N LYS A 47 -4.79 22.27 12.93
CA LYS A 47 -3.99 22.33 14.15
C LYS A 47 -3.10 21.09 14.34
N ARG A 48 -3.65 19.90 14.08
CA ARG A 48 -2.89 18.65 14.23
C ARG A 48 -1.69 18.58 13.29
N ARG A 49 -1.85 19.04 12.03
CA ARG A 49 -0.74 19.11 11.08
C ARG A 49 0.35 20.04 11.60
N GLN A 50 -0.03 21.24 12.08
CA GLN A 50 0.94 22.21 12.61
C GLN A 50 1.70 21.65 13.81
N GLU A 51 1.03 20.99 14.75
CA GLU A 51 1.66 20.33 15.90
C GLU A 51 2.71 19.28 15.50
N ILE A 52 2.42 18.50 14.44
CA ILE A 52 3.38 17.53 13.89
C ILE A 52 4.57 18.25 13.27
N LEU A 53 4.35 19.29 12.46
CA LEU A 53 5.42 20.05 11.82
C LEU A 53 6.35 20.71 12.85
N ASP A 54 5.79 21.35 13.87
CA ASP A 54 6.55 21.99 14.94
C ASP A 54 7.35 20.96 15.76
N SER A 55 6.74 19.82 16.07
CA SER A 55 7.40 18.72 16.78
C SER A 55 8.50 18.07 15.94
N LEU A 56 8.34 18.01 14.63
CA LEU A 56 9.35 17.50 13.70
C LEU A 56 10.55 18.45 13.63
N ALA A 57 10.29 19.75 13.46
CA ALA A 57 11.31 20.77 13.38
C ALA A 57 12.10 20.95 14.69
N SER A 58 11.46 20.71 15.83
CA SER A 58 12.13 20.74 17.16
C SER A 58 12.92 19.45 17.48
N GLY A 59 12.81 18.40 16.66
CA GLY A 59 13.43 17.09 16.93
C GLY A 59 12.66 16.23 17.94
N SER A 60 11.43 16.61 18.31
CA SER A 60 10.59 15.84 19.26
C SER A 60 9.89 14.64 18.63
N ILE A 61 9.98 14.46 17.32
CA ILE A 61 9.54 13.28 16.57
C ILE A 61 10.77 12.58 16.05
N ASP A 62 10.93 11.31 16.36
CA ASP A 62 12.07 10.49 15.92
C ASP A 62 11.82 9.87 14.55
N ILE A 63 10.57 9.43 14.31
CA ILE A 63 10.16 8.77 13.06
C ILE A 63 8.92 9.42 12.49
N LEU A 64 9.01 9.91 11.26
CA LEU A 64 7.87 10.41 10.52
C LEU A 64 7.48 9.39 9.44
N VAL A 65 6.26 8.86 9.51
CA VAL A 65 5.69 7.99 8.47
C VAL A 65 4.65 8.78 7.70
N GLY A 66 4.60 8.63 6.38
CA GLY A 66 3.56 9.30 5.60
C GLY A 66 3.66 9.06 4.11
N THR A 67 2.93 9.87 3.37
CA THR A 67 2.88 9.82 1.91
C THR A 67 3.75 10.92 1.28
N HIS A 68 3.45 11.32 0.05
CA HIS A 68 4.07 12.48 -0.58
C HIS A 68 4.00 13.78 0.26
N ALA A 69 3.14 13.84 1.27
CA ALA A 69 3.08 14.97 2.19
C ALA A 69 4.41 15.24 2.91
N ILE A 70 5.27 14.22 3.06
CA ILE A 70 6.60 14.36 3.71
C ILE A 70 7.54 15.27 2.90
N ILE A 71 7.42 15.27 1.59
CA ILE A 71 8.31 16.03 0.70
C ILE A 71 7.81 17.45 0.40
N GLU A 72 6.68 17.87 0.96
CA GLU A 72 6.20 19.26 0.85
C GLU A 72 7.21 20.24 1.46
N ASP A 73 7.32 21.42 0.88
CA ASP A 73 8.36 22.40 1.23
C ASP A 73 8.30 22.86 2.70
N ASN A 74 7.11 22.90 3.29
CA ASN A 74 6.87 23.27 4.69
C ASN A 74 7.20 22.18 5.71
N VAL A 75 7.57 20.98 5.27
CA VAL A 75 7.99 19.87 6.16
C VAL A 75 9.49 19.98 6.38
N MET A 76 9.88 20.40 7.58
CA MET A 76 11.28 20.61 7.95
C MET A 76 11.66 19.63 9.05
N PHE A 77 12.74 18.87 8.83
CA PHE A 77 13.33 18.00 9.85
C PHE A 77 14.39 18.78 10.64
N HIS A 78 14.53 18.47 11.91
CA HIS A 78 15.64 18.98 12.69
C HIS A 78 16.97 18.39 12.21
N ARG A 79 17.04 17.06 12.08
CA ARG A 79 18.22 16.31 11.60
C ARG A 79 17.82 15.01 10.92
N LEU A 80 17.41 15.06 9.66
CA LEU A 80 17.08 13.84 8.92
C LEU A 80 18.35 13.06 8.56
N GLY A 81 18.47 11.81 9.00
CA GLY A 81 19.61 10.94 8.70
C GLY A 81 19.29 9.74 7.85
N LEU A 82 18.02 9.29 7.85
CA LEU A 82 17.57 8.14 7.05
C LEU A 82 16.20 8.41 6.42
N ALA A 83 16.09 8.18 5.13
CA ALA A 83 14.82 8.17 4.41
C ALA A 83 14.57 6.79 3.80
N VAL A 84 13.44 6.17 4.12
CA VAL A 84 12.99 4.91 3.55
C VAL A 84 11.86 5.19 2.59
N ILE A 85 11.94 4.69 1.36
CA ILE A 85 10.94 4.89 0.30
C ILE A 85 10.41 3.51 -0.09
N ASP A 86 9.15 3.25 0.23
CA ASP A 86 8.49 2.02 -0.15
C ASP A 86 7.80 2.17 -1.51
N GLU A 87 7.81 1.10 -2.33
CA GLU A 87 7.24 1.06 -3.67
C GLU A 87 7.64 2.26 -4.55
N GLN A 88 8.93 2.46 -4.68
CA GLN A 88 9.53 3.64 -5.31
C GLN A 88 9.00 3.98 -6.71
N HIS A 89 8.51 3.00 -7.48
CA HIS A 89 7.96 3.22 -8.82
C HIS A 89 6.75 4.18 -8.82
N ARG A 90 6.14 4.41 -7.66
CA ARG A 90 5.06 5.38 -7.44
C ARG A 90 5.56 6.81 -7.21
N PHE A 91 6.87 6.99 -7.02
CA PHE A 91 7.49 8.31 -6.78
C PHE A 91 8.40 8.71 -7.93
N GLY A 92 8.18 9.88 -8.51
CA GLY A 92 9.04 10.44 -9.55
C GLY A 92 10.46 10.77 -9.05
N VAL A 93 11.44 10.81 -9.97
CA VAL A 93 12.84 11.15 -9.66
C VAL A 93 12.94 12.50 -8.94
N ALA A 94 12.22 13.51 -9.42
CA ALA A 94 12.20 14.84 -8.81
C ALA A 94 11.65 14.85 -7.37
N GLN A 95 10.69 14.00 -7.07
CA GLN A 95 10.12 13.87 -5.72
C GLN A 95 11.15 13.29 -4.74
N ARG A 96 11.91 12.29 -5.17
CA ARG A 96 12.98 11.69 -4.36
C ARG A 96 14.12 12.68 -4.12
N ALA A 97 14.50 13.46 -5.13
CA ALA A 97 15.53 14.48 -5.00
C ALA A 97 15.22 15.53 -3.92
N ARG A 98 13.93 15.82 -3.67
CA ARG A 98 13.53 16.73 -2.58
C ARG A 98 13.86 16.20 -1.18
N LEU A 99 13.99 14.90 -0.97
CA LEU A 99 14.42 14.36 0.32
C LEU A 99 15.87 14.74 0.65
N TRP A 100 16.73 14.82 -0.35
CA TRP A 100 18.12 15.21 -0.14
C TRP A 100 18.27 16.66 0.31
N THR A 101 17.31 17.51 -0.02
CA THR A 101 17.31 18.94 0.38
C THR A 101 16.64 19.19 1.74
N LYS A 102 16.09 18.14 2.39
CA LYS A 102 15.42 18.25 3.70
C LYS A 102 16.37 18.31 4.90
N SER A 103 17.67 18.19 4.68
CA SER A 103 18.69 18.27 5.71
C SER A 103 19.96 18.91 5.15
N GLU A 104 20.74 19.58 6.00
CA GLU A 104 22.04 20.17 5.62
C GLU A 104 23.01 19.12 5.06
N LYS A 105 22.99 17.91 5.63
CA LYS A 105 23.71 16.75 5.10
C LYS A 105 22.68 15.81 4.47
N PRO A 106 22.91 15.35 3.22
CA PRO A 106 22.01 14.40 2.58
C PRO A 106 21.78 13.17 3.47
N PRO A 107 20.52 12.75 3.68
CA PRO A 107 20.23 11.55 4.43
C PRO A 107 20.64 10.31 3.64
N HIS A 108 20.89 9.20 4.35
CA HIS A 108 20.93 7.89 3.72
C HIS A 108 19.55 7.55 3.17
N VAL A 109 19.48 7.00 1.96
CA VAL A 109 18.21 6.67 1.32
C VAL A 109 18.15 5.17 1.06
N LEU A 110 17.15 4.52 1.65
CA LEU A 110 16.79 3.13 1.37
C LEU A 110 15.55 3.11 0.49
N VAL A 111 15.69 2.52 -0.67
CA VAL A 111 14.59 2.38 -1.63
C VAL A 111 14.17 0.91 -1.67
N MET A 112 12.87 0.66 -1.51
CA MET A 112 12.31 -0.68 -1.53
C MET A 112 11.32 -0.84 -2.69
N THR A 113 11.27 -2.02 -3.29
CA THR A 113 10.29 -2.37 -4.31
C THR A 113 10.03 -3.87 -4.31
N ALA A 114 8.76 -4.26 -4.52
CA ALA A 114 8.39 -5.66 -4.71
C ALA A 114 8.55 -6.12 -6.17
N THR A 115 8.70 -5.18 -7.13
CA THR A 115 8.94 -5.55 -8.52
C THR A 115 10.42 -5.87 -8.73
N PRO A 116 10.75 -7.09 -9.19
CA PRO A 116 12.15 -7.43 -9.46
C PRO A 116 12.70 -6.57 -10.61
N ILE A 117 13.69 -5.76 -10.30
CA ILE A 117 14.41 -4.99 -11.30
C ILE A 117 15.73 -5.72 -11.60
N PRO A 118 15.98 -6.10 -12.86
CA PRO A 118 17.27 -6.71 -13.20
C PRO A 118 18.42 -5.83 -12.71
N ARG A 119 19.43 -6.46 -12.09
CA ARG A 119 20.55 -5.74 -11.46
C ARG A 119 21.24 -4.76 -12.43
N THR A 120 21.39 -5.15 -13.68
CA THR A 120 21.98 -4.31 -14.75
C THR A 120 21.11 -3.07 -15.01
N LEU A 121 19.78 -3.22 -15.03
CA LEU A 121 18.86 -2.10 -15.21
C LEU A 121 18.84 -1.20 -13.97
N ALA A 122 18.89 -1.79 -12.77
CA ALA A 122 18.98 -1.03 -11.53
C ALA A 122 20.24 -0.16 -11.48
N MET A 123 21.40 -0.70 -11.86
CA MET A 123 22.65 0.07 -11.96
C MET A 123 22.58 1.18 -13.01
N THR A 124 21.87 0.97 -14.13
CA THR A 124 21.71 1.99 -15.18
C THR A 124 20.76 3.11 -14.75
N ILE A 125 19.68 2.76 -14.04
CA ILE A 125 18.63 3.72 -13.65
C ILE A 125 19.00 4.49 -12.38
N TYR A 126 19.68 3.82 -11.44
CA TYR A 126 19.94 4.36 -10.10
C TYR A 126 21.41 4.73 -9.84
N GLY A 127 22.29 4.49 -10.82
CA GLY A 127 23.68 4.92 -10.77
C GLY A 127 24.43 4.38 -9.55
N ASP A 128 24.58 5.22 -8.55
CA ASP A 128 25.42 4.98 -7.37
C ASP A 128 24.74 4.21 -6.23
N LEU A 129 23.58 3.55 -6.46
CA LEU A 129 22.91 2.77 -5.42
C LEU A 129 23.41 1.32 -5.38
N ASP A 130 23.77 0.87 -4.19
CA ASP A 130 23.98 -0.54 -3.91
C ASP A 130 22.65 -1.29 -3.91
N VAL A 131 22.64 -2.50 -4.51
CA VAL A 131 21.45 -3.33 -4.63
C VAL A 131 21.57 -4.56 -3.75
N SER A 132 20.60 -4.72 -2.85
CA SER A 132 20.40 -5.94 -2.06
C SER A 132 19.11 -6.62 -2.48
N VAL A 133 19.13 -7.94 -2.59
CA VAL A 133 17.97 -8.75 -2.97
C VAL A 133 17.56 -9.64 -1.81
N ILE A 134 16.27 -9.63 -1.46
CA ILE A 134 15.67 -10.58 -0.53
C ILE A 134 15.03 -11.67 -1.39
N ASP A 135 15.62 -12.85 -1.43
CA ASP A 135 15.26 -13.97 -2.31
C ASP A 135 14.53 -15.12 -1.57
N GLU A 136 14.35 -14.98 -0.26
CA GLU A 136 13.62 -15.93 0.58
C GLU A 136 12.26 -15.37 1.03
N LEU A 137 11.27 -16.25 1.13
CA LEU A 137 9.97 -15.90 1.69
C LEU A 137 10.05 -15.79 3.22
N PRO A 138 9.27 -14.88 3.83
CA PRO A 138 9.18 -14.81 5.29
C PRO A 138 8.74 -16.16 5.89
N PRO A 139 9.22 -16.48 7.11
CA PRO A 139 8.80 -17.69 7.80
C PRO A 139 7.28 -17.80 7.93
N GLY A 140 6.74 -18.99 7.62
CA GLY A 140 5.30 -19.27 7.72
C GLY A 140 4.47 -18.84 6.50
N ARG A 141 5.04 -18.19 5.51
CA ARG A 141 4.32 -17.88 4.26
C ARG A 141 4.14 -19.13 3.42
N LYS A 142 2.88 -19.44 3.09
CA LYS A 142 2.54 -20.61 2.26
C LYS A 142 2.72 -20.28 0.78
N PRO A 143 3.14 -21.25 -0.05
CA PRO A 143 3.17 -21.08 -1.50
C PRO A 143 1.76 -20.73 -2.03
N ILE A 144 1.73 -19.85 -3.03
CA ILE A 144 0.49 -19.50 -3.73
C ILE A 144 0.24 -20.57 -4.80
N GLN A 145 -0.98 -21.11 -4.81
CA GLN A 145 -1.43 -22.01 -5.85
C GLN A 145 -2.23 -21.21 -6.89
N THR A 146 -1.72 -21.14 -8.11
CA THR A 146 -2.44 -20.53 -9.23
C THR A 146 -3.20 -21.62 -9.99
N ILE A 147 -4.50 -21.41 -10.20
CA ILE A 147 -5.40 -22.36 -10.88
C ILE A 147 -6.08 -21.60 -12.03
N HIS A 148 -5.98 -22.14 -13.23
CA HIS A 148 -6.73 -21.65 -14.38
C HIS A 148 -8.09 -22.35 -14.44
N LYS A 149 -9.17 -21.61 -14.68
CA LYS A 149 -10.54 -22.07 -14.82
C LYS A 149 -11.14 -21.47 -16.10
N TYR A 150 -11.97 -22.25 -16.77
CA TYR A 150 -12.77 -21.81 -17.91
C TYR A 150 -14.19 -21.41 -17.47
N ASP A 151 -14.94 -20.75 -18.34
CA ASP A 151 -16.29 -20.23 -18.04
C ASP A 151 -17.28 -21.31 -17.63
N ASP A 152 -17.17 -22.51 -18.16
CA ASP A 152 -17.97 -23.68 -17.76
C ASP A 152 -17.71 -24.16 -16.32
N GLN A 153 -16.65 -23.69 -15.71
CA GLN A 153 -16.23 -24.05 -14.35
C GLN A 153 -16.56 -22.96 -13.30
N MET A 154 -17.24 -21.89 -13.68
CA MET A 154 -17.55 -20.76 -12.78
C MET A 154 -18.35 -21.19 -11.54
N THR A 155 -19.28 -22.13 -11.67
CA THR A 155 -20.03 -22.68 -10.52
C THR A 155 -19.10 -23.31 -9.49
N SER A 156 -18.11 -24.07 -9.93
CA SER A 156 -17.09 -24.66 -9.07
C SER A 156 -16.21 -23.59 -8.41
N LEU A 157 -15.86 -22.54 -9.15
CA LEU A 157 -15.09 -21.41 -8.65
C LEU A 157 -15.84 -20.68 -7.52
N TYR A 158 -17.12 -20.35 -7.75
CA TYR A 158 -17.95 -19.68 -6.74
C TYR A 158 -18.15 -20.54 -5.49
N GLY A 159 -18.31 -21.86 -5.66
CA GLY A 159 -18.34 -22.82 -4.54
C GLY A 159 -17.02 -22.78 -3.73
N GLY A 160 -15.89 -22.73 -4.41
CA GLY A 160 -14.58 -22.61 -3.78
C GLY A 160 -14.44 -21.30 -2.98
N ILE A 161 -14.87 -20.16 -3.54
CA ILE A 161 -14.89 -18.87 -2.85
C ILE A 161 -15.74 -18.93 -1.59
N ARG A 162 -16.98 -19.46 -1.67
CA ARG A 162 -17.86 -19.64 -0.50
C ARG A 162 -17.20 -20.44 0.61
N ASN A 163 -16.56 -21.54 0.27
CA ASN A 163 -15.87 -22.37 1.25
C ASN A 163 -14.76 -21.61 1.97
N GLN A 164 -14.00 -20.77 1.26
CA GLN A 164 -12.94 -19.96 1.87
C GLN A 164 -13.53 -18.87 2.76
N ILE A 165 -14.57 -18.18 2.33
CA ILE A 165 -15.21 -17.13 3.13
C ILE A 165 -15.86 -17.71 4.39
N ASN A 166 -16.54 -18.85 4.27
CA ASN A 166 -17.13 -19.58 5.42
C ASN A 166 -16.06 -20.06 6.41
N ALA A 167 -14.82 -20.26 5.95
CA ALA A 167 -13.67 -20.55 6.80
C ALA A 167 -13.03 -19.28 7.44
N GLY A 168 -13.72 -18.13 7.37
CA GLY A 168 -13.26 -16.85 7.95
C GLY A 168 -12.27 -16.08 7.08
N ARG A 169 -12.16 -16.41 5.79
CA ARG A 169 -11.24 -15.75 4.86
C ARG A 169 -11.97 -14.69 4.03
N GLN A 170 -11.19 -13.91 3.26
CA GLN A 170 -11.71 -12.91 2.35
C GLN A 170 -11.19 -13.16 0.93
N ALA A 171 -11.87 -12.61 -0.06
CA ALA A 171 -11.54 -12.79 -1.47
C ALA A 171 -11.46 -11.45 -2.22
N TYR A 172 -10.49 -11.37 -3.14
CA TYR A 172 -10.44 -10.35 -4.19
C TYR A 172 -11.05 -10.90 -5.47
N ILE A 173 -11.87 -10.11 -6.17
CA ILE A 173 -12.33 -10.38 -7.52
C ILE A 173 -11.97 -9.21 -8.40
N VAL A 174 -11.09 -9.43 -9.37
CA VAL A 174 -10.54 -8.41 -10.25
C VAL A 174 -11.14 -8.55 -11.65
N PHE A 175 -11.79 -7.49 -12.12
CA PHE A 175 -12.20 -7.33 -13.51
C PHE A 175 -11.07 -6.61 -14.26
N PRO A 176 -10.43 -7.20 -15.26
CA PRO A 176 -9.37 -6.53 -15.98
C PRO A 176 -9.92 -5.34 -16.77
N LEU A 177 -9.11 -4.31 -16.92
CA LEU A 177 -9.42 -3.19 -17.82
C LEU A 177 -9.23 -3.66 -19.26
N ILE A 178 -10.31 -3.71 -20.02
CA ILE A 178 -10.26 -3.94 -21.46
C ILE A 178 -9.96 -2.60 -22.13
N LYS A 179 -8.90 -2.49 -22.89
CA LYS A 179 -8.33 -1.24 -23.45
C LYS A 179 -9.28 -0.39 -24.34
N GLU A 180 -10.53 -0.81 -24.57
CA GLU A 180 -11.41 -0.16 -25.54
C GLU A 180 -12.07 1.16 -25.08
N SER A 181 -12.42 1.33 -23.83
CA SER A 181 -12.74 2.64 -23.24
C SER A 181 -12.93 2.55 -21.71
N GLU A 182 -12.47 3.57 -21.00
CA GLU A 182 -12.69 3.70 -19.55
C GLU A 182 -14.18 3.71 -19.12
N LYS A 183 -15.09 4.06 -20.04
CA LYS A 183 -16.54 4.03 -19.78
C LYS A 183 -17.11 2.62 -19.85
N SER A 184 -16.60 1.77 -20.75
CA SER A 184 -17.04 0.37 -20.86
C SER A 184 -16.56 -0.43 -19.65
N ASP A 185 -15.35 -0.17 -19.17
CA ASP A 185 -14.77 -0.87 -18.03
C ASP A 185 -15.55 -0.64 -16.73
N LEU A 186 -16.00 0.61 -16.50
CA LEU A 186 -16.87 0.91 -15.37
C LEU A 186 -18.23 0.24 -15.49
N LYS A 187 -18.81 0.22 -16.68
CA LYS A 187 -20.10 -0.45 -16.90
C LYS A 187 -19.98 -1.95 -16.67
N ASN A 188 -18.87 -2.57 -17.11
CA ASN A 188 -18.59 -3.97 -16.87
C ASN A 188 -18.40 -4.28 -15.39
N LEU A 189 -17.67 -3.43 -14.66
CA LEU A 189 -17.53 -3.54 -13.23
C LEU A 189 -18.89 -3.42 -12.50
N GLU A 190 -19.69 -2.40 -12.83
CA GLU A 190 -21.01 -2.20 -12.20
C GLU A 190 -21.93 -3.40 -12.46
N THR A 191 -22.01 -3.86 -13.70
CA THR A 191 -22.80 -5.04 -14.07
C THR A 191 -22.30 -6.29 -13.36
N GLY A 192 -20.99 -6.50 -13.36
CA GLY A 192 -20.36 -7.63 -12.68
C GLY A 192 -20.52 -7.57 -11.15
N PHE A 193 -20.45 -6.38 -10.56
CA PHE A 193 -20.67 -6.19 -9.13
C PHE A 193 -22.10 -6.54 -8.71
N GLU A 194 -23.12 -6.10 -9.46
CA GLU A 194 -24.52 -6.48 -9.18
C GLU A 194 -24.72 -7.99 -9.39
N SER A 195 -24.17 -8.59 -10.44
CA SER A 195 -24.21 -10.04 -10.64
C SER A 195 -23.55 -10.80 -9.48
N LEU A 196 -22.41 -10.30 -8.97
CA LEU A 196 -21.75 -10.94 -7.82
C LEU A 196 -22.58 -10.83 -6.54
N LYS A 197 -23.34 -9.76 -6.32
CA LYS A 197 -24.29 -9.66 -5.21
C LYS A 197 -25.41 -10.71 -5.30
N GLU A 198 -25.90 -10.97 -6.52
CA GLU A 198 -26.90 -12.01 -6.73
C GLU A 198 -26.31 -13.42 -6.52
N ILE A 199 -25.04 -13.61 -6.92
CA ILE A 199 -24.33 -14.88 -6.72
C ILE A 199 -23.99 -15.12 -5.24
N PHE A 200 -23.63 -14.08 -4.50
CA PHE A 200 -23.19 -14.13 -3.11
C PHE A 200 -24.10 -13.30 -2.18
N PRO A 201 -25.41 -13.54 -2.14
CA PRO A 201 -26.32 -12.73 -1.34
C PRO A 201 -26.07 -12.84 0.17
N GLU A 202 -25.34 -13.88 0.59
CA GLU A 202 -24.99 -14.15 1.98
C GLU A 202 -23.75 -13.35 2.47
N PHE A 203 -23.01 -12.69 1.56
CA PHE A 203 -21.79 -11.97 1.89
C PHE A 203 -21.89 -10.48 1.58
N SER A 204 -21.16 -9.68 2.34
CA SER A 204 -21.02 -8.25 2.08
C SER A 204 -19.87 -7.99 1.10
N LEU A 205 -20.16 -7.17 0.09
CA LEU A 205 -19.20 -6.81 -0.95
C LEU A 205 -18.83 -5.33 -0.86
N SER A 206 -17.55 -5.04 -1.07
CA SER A 206 -17.01 -3.71 -1.36
C SER A 206 -16.58 -3.63 -2.82
N LYS A 207 -16.60 -2.43 -3.40
CA LYS A 207 -16.04 -2.19 -4.74
C LYS A 207 -15.04 -1.04 -4.73
N VAL A 208 -13.97 -1.19 -5.52
CA VAL A 208 -12.95 -0.16 -5.68
C VAL A 208 -12.54 -0.04 -7.15
N HIS A 209 -12.53 1.19 -7.66
CA HIS A 209 -12.09 1.46 -9.04
C HIS A 209 -11.41 2.83 -9.17
N GLY A 210 -10.67 3.03 -10.26
CA GLY A 210 -9.83 4.21 -10.47
C GLY A 210 -10.54 5.57 -10.44
N LYS A 211 -11.85 5.60 -10.76
CA LYS A 211 -12.64 6.85 -10.80
C LYS A 211 -13.29 7.23 -9.46
N MET A 212 -13.20 6.39 -8.44
CA MET A 212 -13.66 6.77 -7.10
C MET A 212 -12.82 7.90 -6.55
N LYS A 213 -13.47 8.78 -5.79
CA LYS A 213 -12.75 9.80 -5.02
C LYS A 213 -11.83 9.11 -4.01
N PRO A 214 -10.64 9.68 -3.72
CA PRO A 214 -9.70 9.06 -2.79
C PRO A 214 -10.32 8.64 -1.46
N LYS A 215 -11.19 9.48 -0.89
CA LYS A 215 -11.87 9.20 0.37
C LYS A 215 -12.83 8.00 0.28
N GLU A 216 -13.63 7.92 -0.79
CA GLU A 216 -14.56 6.80 -1.00
C GLU A 216 -13.79 5.48 -1.18
N LYS A 217 -12.69 5.54 -1.94
CA LYS A 217 -11.80 4.39 -2.14
C LYS A 217 -11.20 3.90 -0.82
N GLU A 218 -10.78 4.83 0.02
CA GLU A 218 -10.22 4.52 1.34
C GLU A 218 -11.29 3.92 2.27
N GLU A 219 -12.49 4.46 2.30
CA GLU A 219 -13.61 3.94 3.10
C GLU A 219 -13.94 2.49 2.71
N GLU A 220 -14.06 2.18 1.40
CA GLU A 220 -14.32 0.82 0.93
C GLU A 220 -13.17 -0.15 1.23
N MET A 221 -11.92 0.31 1.12
CA MET A 221 -10.75 -0.47 1.50
C MET A 221 -10.71 -0.74 3.01
N GLN A 222 -11.04 0.23 3.85
CA GLN A 222 -11.09 0.05 5.30
C GLN A 222 -12.16 -0.96 5.71
N ARG A 223 -13.33 -0.95 5.09
CA ARG A 223 -14.38 -1.94 5.31
C ARG A 223 -13.90 -3.36 4.98
N PHE A 224 -13.10 -3.50 3.94
CA PHE A 224 -12.52 -4.80 3.59
C PHE A 224 -11.39 -5.20 4.54
N VAL A 225 -10.48 -4.30 4.88
CA VAL A 225 -9.38 -4.55 5.82
C VAL A 225 -9.90 -4.92 7.21
N SER A 226 -10.98 -4.26 7.67
CA SER A 226 -11.63 -4.56 8.96
C SER A 226 -12.43 -5.87 8.98
N GLY A 227 -12.66 -6.49 7.82
CA GLY A 227 -13.49 -7.70 7.69
C GLY A 227 -14.99 -7.44 7.65
N GLU A 228 -15.45 -6.17 7.60
CA GLU A 228 -16.86 -5.82 7.43
C GLU A 228 -17.40 -6.35 6.09
N THR A 229 -16.56 -6.36 5.05
CA THR A 229 -16.88 -6.97 3.77
C THR A 229 -15.96 -8.15 3.49
N GLN A 230 -16.52 -9.22 2.92
CA GLN A 230 -15.82 -10.47 2.67
C GLN A 230 -15.24 -10.57 1.26
N ILE A 231 -15.82 -9.82 0.32
CA ILE A 231 -15.39 -9.80 -1.09
C ILE A 231 -15.11 -8.36 -1.49
N LEU A 232 -13.91 -8.12 -2.03
CA LEU A 232 -13.55 -6.85 -2.62
C LEU A 232 -13.45 -6.99 -4.14
N VAL A 233 -14.27 -6.22 -4.84
CA VAL A 233 -14.35 -6.21 -6.30
C VAL A 233 -13.62 -4.99 -6.85
N SER A 234 -12.75 -5.16 -7.84
CA SER A 234 -11.99 -4.06 -8.42
C SER A 234 -11.74 -4.20 -9.92
N THR A 235 -11.42 -3.09 -10.60
CA THR A 235 -11.05 -3.07 -12.03
C THR A 235 -9.54 -3.25 -12.25
N THR A 236 -8.73 -2.98 -11.28
CA THR A 236 -7.26 -3.12 -11.34
C THR A 236 -6.81 -3.91 -10.13
N VAL A 237 -5.65 -4.54 -10.25
CA VAL A 237 -5.00 -5.09 -9.06
C VAL A 237 -4.88 -3.96 -8.06
N ILE A 238 -5.59 -4.12 -6.94
CA ILE A 238 -5.62 -3.12 -5.88
C ILE A 238 -4.19 -2.88 -5.45
N GLU A 239 -3.89 -1.62 -5.19
CA GLU A 239 -2.55 -1.12 -4.93
C GLU A 239 -1.70 -2.12 -4.14
N VAL A 240 -0.63 -2.54 -4.78
CA VAL A 240 0.36 -3.46 -4.22
C VAL A 240 0.73 -2.99 -2.83
N GLY A 241 0.66 -3.89 -1.85
CA GLY A 241 1.16 -3.60 -0.51
C GLY A 241 0.11 -3.48 0.60
N VAL A 242 -1.19 -3.33 0.31
CA VAL A 242 -2.19 -3.36 1.40
C VAL A 242 -2.24 -4.77 1.99
N ASN A 243 -1.78 -4.91 3.23
CA ASN A 243 -1.77 -6.19 3.92
C ASN A 243 -3.16 -6.52 4.47
N VAL A 244 -3.81 -7.50 3.85
CA VAL A 244 -5.08 -8.09 4.32
C VAL A 244 -4.84 -9.58 4.57
N PRO A 245 -4.40 -9.97 5.79
CA PRO A 245 -3.98 -11.35 6.08
C PRO A 245 -5.05 -12.40 5.80
N ASN A 246 -6.33 -12.03 5.94
CA ASN A 246 -7.47 -12.93 5.70
C ASN A 246 -7.84 -13.07 4.21
N ALA A 247 -7.38 -12.19 3.33
CA ALA A 247 -7.63 -12.25 1.90
C ALA A 247 -6.72 -13.30 1.24
N SER A 248 -7.15 -14.54 1.26
CA SER A 248 -6.38 -15.70 0.80
C SER A 248 -6.71 -16.14 -0.63
N VAL A 249 -7.73 -15.56 -1.24
CA VAL A 249 -8.19 -15.88 -2.60
C VAL A 249 -8.16 -14.62 -3.45
N MET A 250 -7.56 -14.71 -4.62
CA MET A 250 -7.67 -13.69 -5.67
C MET A 250 -8.17 -14.34 -6.95
N VAL A 251 -9.25 -13.83 -7.48
CA VAL A 251 -9.81 -14.22 -8.77
C VAL A 251 -9.58 -13.11 -9.76
N ILE A 252 -8.99 -13.40 -10.88
CA ILE A 252 -8.82 -12.48 -12.00
C ILE A 252 -9.71 -13.02 -13.11
N LEU A 253 -10.78 -12.31 -13.44
CA LEU A 253 -11.69 -12.66 -14.53
C LEU A 253 -11.06 -12.26 -15.87
N ASP A 254 -11.40 -12.98 -16.93
CA ASP A 254 -10.91 -12.71 -18.29
C ASP A 254 -9.39 -12.48 -18.36
N ALA A 255 -8.63 -13.28 -17.60
CA ALA A 255 -7.18 -13.23 -17.61
C ALA A 255 -6.65 -13.74 -18.97
N GLN A 256 -6.04 -12.85 -19.77
CA GLN A 256 -5.39 -13.16 -21.05
C GLN A 256 -3.90 -13.40 -20.87
#